data_7b5692f17b8b56b065583414248ae93c
#
_entry.id   7b5692f17b8b56b065583414248ae93c
#
_cell.length_a   1.000
_cell.length_b   1.000
_cell.length_c   1.000
_cell.angle_alpha   90.00
_cell.angle_beta   90.00
_cell.angle_gamma   90.00
#
_symmetry.space_group_name_H-M   'P 1'
#
loop_
_entity.id
_entity.type
_entity.pdbx_description
1 polymer ?
#
loop_
_entity_poly.entity_id
_entity_poly.type
_entity_poly.pdbx_seq_one_letter_code
_entity_poly.pdbx_strand_id
1 'polypeptide(L)'
;MHFKTYSAVDCLFVLIITSTLAGLSGLDKTMFSPMHVQAKDAEKVPELDLSKMINEKVYSKIFVRKREEHKLLVNHLQSIDDYEKRYKLMKLGIDEIIRIIREEGGKLRGNNITSESEFPKLQELINALALFLENTCLFGELVLHFPDMSYRILKSVSDWRSLMTQALNYSKAFDQILDDKSVELLGLLNQEINEDQRTAEYVNPYRDAVQSAPSGKEKLKQKSKLKKGPTMTMPKTEL
;
A
#
# COMPACT_ATOMS: atom_id res chain seq x y z
N MET A 1 22.36 -16.54 -15.70
CA MET A 1 21.67 -15.96 -14.52
C MET A 1 21.56 -14.47 -14.73
N HIS A 2 20.37 -13.97 -15.12
CA HIS A 2 20.14 -12.53 -15.23
C HIS A 2 19.67 -12.03 -13.87
N PHE A 3 20.54 -11.34 -13.13
CA PHE A 3 20.14 -10.51 -12.01
C PHE A 3 19.33 -9.33 -12.55
N LYS A 4 18.00 -9.36 -12.39
CA LYS A 4 17.16 -8.17 -12.62
C LYS A 4 17.50 -7.17 -11.53
N THR A 5 18.14 -6.06 -11.91
CA THR A 5 18.31 -4.90 -11.04
C THR A 5 16.94 -4.32 -10.73
N TYR A 6 16.51 -4.46 -9.49
CA TYR A 6 15.34 -3.75 -8.99
C TYR A 6 15.67 -2.25 -8.96
N SER A 7 14.75 -1.41 -9.43
CA SER A 7 14.88 0.03 -9.32
C SER A 7 14.87 0.43 -7.83
N ALA A 8 15.53 1.52 -7.48
CA ALA A 8 15.53 2.06 -6.11
C ALA A 8 14.10 2.27 -5.56
N VAL A 9 13.13 2.48 -6.43
CA VAL A 9 11.71 2.65 -6.10
C VAL A 9 11.02 1.30 -5.82
N ASP A 10 11.47 0.21 -6.47
CA ASP A 10 10.98 -1.15 -6.19
C ASP A 10 11.46 -1.61 -4.79
N CYS A 11 12.68 -1.19 -4.39
CA CYS A 11 13.17 -1.36 -3.03
C CYS A 11 12.39 -0.52 -2.02
N LEU A 12 11.96 0.70 -2.39
CA LEU A 12 11.13 1.55 -1.54
C LEU A 12 9.75 0.92 -1.28
N PHE A 13 9.17 0.23 -2.26
CA PHE A 13 7.91 -0.50 -2.11
C PHE A 13 8.00 -1.60 -1.04
N VAL A 14 9.04 -2.42 -1.09
CA VAL A 14 9.30 -3.46 -0.07
C VAL A 14 9.61 -2.82 1.27
N LEU A 15 10.36 -1.70 1.29
CA LEU A 15 10.68 -0.95 2.51
C LEU A 15 9.45 -0.30 3.14
N ILE A 16 8.50 0.24 2.39
CA ILE A 16 7.26 0.80 2.96
C ILE A 16 6.44 -0.30 3.64
N ILE A 17 6.34 -1.49 3.03
CA ILE A 17 5.61 -2.62 3.61
C ILE A 17 6.34 -3.18 4.84
N THR A 18 7.68 -3.18 4.85
CA THR A 18 8.50 -3.76 5.95
C THR A 18 8.97 -2.74 6.97
N SER A 19 9.06 -1.44 6.65
CA SER A 19 9.66 -0.40 7.50
C SER A 19 8.77 0.12 8.62
N THR A 20 7.53 -0.36 8.70
CA THR A 20 6.68 -0.11 9.86
C THR A 20 7.32 -0.61 11.17
N LEU A 21 8.18 -1.63 11.10
CA LEU A 21 8.96 -2.11 12.26
C LEU A 21 10.20 -1.25 12.58
N ALA A 22 10.86 -0.68 11.58
CA ALA A 22 12.11 0.04 11.78
C ALA A 22 11.90 1.49 12.26
N GLY A 23 10.73 2.07 12.00
CA GLY A 23 10.45 3.46 12.36
C GLY A 23 10.30 3.73 13.85
N LEU A 24 10.05 2.70 14.65
CA LEU A 24 9.91 2.81 16.12
C LEU A 24 11.14 2.33 16.89
N SER A 25 12.05 1.58 16.26
CA SER A 25 13.24 1.01 16.93
C SER A 25 14.59 1.55 16.45
N GLY A 26 14.62 2.48 15.48
CA GLY A 26 15.88 2.97 14.97
C GLY A 26 15.76 4.20 14.10
N LEU A 27 16.14 5.35 14.60
CA LEU A 27 16.75 6.40 13.78
C LEU A 27 18.02 5.78 13.19
N ASP A 28 17.91 5.35 11.94
CA ASP A 28 18.97 4.63 11.24
C ASP A 28 20.21 5.50 11.11
N LYS A 29 21.32 4.96 11.61
CA LYS A 29 22.66 5.58 11.62
C LYS A 29 23.30 5.66 10.22
N THR A 30 22.61 5.37 9.13
CA THR A 30 23.21 5.17 7.81
C THR A 30 22.99 6.31 6.81
N MET A 31 22.33 7.41 7.16
CA MET A 31 22.11 8.55 6.26
C MET A 31 23.12 9.69 6.42
N PHE A 32 24.15 9.51 7.22
CA PHE A 32 25.26 10.47 7.27
C PHE A 32 26.58 9.77 7.01
N SER A 33 27.14 10.01 5.83
CA SER A 33 28.52 9.64 5.49
C SER A 33 29.48 10.25 6.50
N PRO A 34 30.45 9.49 7.05
CA PRO A 34 31.29 10.00 8.13
C PRO A 34 32.34 10.93 7.58
N MET A 35 32.19 12.23 7.83
CA MET A 35 33.37 13.08 7.96
C MET A 35 34.09 12.65 9.26
N HIS A 36 35.33 12.27 9.07
CA HIS A 36 36.27 11.77 10.06
C HIS A 36 36.38 12.72 11.25
N VAL A 37 35.74 12.42 12.38
CA VAL A 37 35.98 13.07 13.65
C VAL A 37 36.36 11.99 14.65
N GLN A 38 37.57 12.12 15.20
CA GLN A 38 38.14 11.21 16.19
C GLN A 38 37.24 11.18 17.45
N ALA A 39 36.79 9.99 17.80
CA ALA A 39 36.05 9.75 19.03
C ALA A 39 36.99 9.88 20.24
N LYS A 40 36.78 10.87 21.08
CA LYS A 40 37.09 10.87 22.49
C LYS A 40 35.80 11.17 23.24
N ASP A 41 35.50 10.28 24.21
CA ASP A 41 34.42 10.39 25.18
C ASP A 41 32.99 10.37 24.63
N ALA A 42 32.53 9.19 24.26
CA ALA A 42 31.11 8.91 24.08
C ALA A 42 30.46 8.80 25.45
N GLU A 43 30.00 9.91 25.99
CA GLU A 43 29.03 9.95 27.07
C GLU A 43 27.79 9.16 26.59
N LYS A 44 27.38 8.14 27.35
CA LYS A 44 26.23 7.29 27.06
C LYS A 44 25.00 8.17 27.04
N VAL A 45 24.58 8.62 25.88
CA VAL A 45 23.26 9.27 25.67
C VAL A 45 22.23 8.25 26.16
N PRO A 46 21.40 8.59 27.17
CA PRO A 46 20.38 7.67 27.66
C PRO A 46 19.48 7.30 26.48
N GLU A 47 19.34 6.00 26.22
CA GLU A 47 18.45 5.46 25.21
C GLU A 47 17.04 5.93 25.57
N LEU A 48 16.52 6.87 24.78
CA LEU A 48 15.20 7.44 25.01
C LEU A 48 14.19 6.32 24.80
N ASP A 49 13.57 5.86 25.89
CA ASP A 49 12.54 4.82 25.82
C ASP A 49 11.27 5.40 25.19
N LEU A 50 11.22 5.35 23.85
CA LEU A 50 10.12 5.87 23.04
C LEU A 50 8.78 5.22 23.40
N SER A 51 8.79 4.00 23.94
CA SER A 51 7.57 3.30 24.35
C SER A 51 6.79 4.05 25.43
N LYS A 52 7.49 4.78 26.31
CA LYS A 52 6.86 5.62 27.35
C LYS A 52 6.24 6.90 26.80
N MET A 53 6.63 7.31 25.59
CA MET A 53 6.14 8.53 24.95
C MET A 53 5.00 8.26 23.96
N ILE A 54 4.89 7.01 23.46
CA ILE A 54 3.86 6.64 22.51
C ILE A 54 2.59 6.30 23.27
N ASN A 55 1.61 7.17 23.12
CA ASN A 55 0.24 6.96 23.54
C ASN A 55 -0.69 7.01 22.33
N GLU A 56 -1.94 6.70 22.55
CA GLU A 56 -2.97 6.70 21.51
C GLU A 56 -2.99 7.98 20.66
N LYS A 57 -2.93 9.17 21.30
CA LYS A 57 -2.94 10.47 20.60
C LYS A 57 -1.70 10.69 19.72
N VAL A 58 -0.53 10.24 20.19
CA VAL A 58 0.71 10.33 19.42
C VAL A 58 0.65 9.36 18.26
N TYR A 59 0.18 8.15 18.51
CA TYR A 59 0.06 7.13 17.46
C TYR A 59 -0.95 7.54 16.38
N SER A 60 -2.10 8.12 16.73
CA SER A 60 -3.07 8.64 15.76
C SER A 60 -2.44 9.63 14.78
N LYS A 61 -1.55 10.51 15.23
CA LYS A 61 -0.82 11.44 14.35
C LYS A 61 0.18 10.72 13.43
N ILE A 62 0.87 9.71 13.96
CA ILE A 62 1.78 8.87 13.17
C ILE A 62 0.98 8.12 12.11
N PHE A 63 -0.17 7.59 12.47
CA PHE A 63 -1.07 6.86 11.58
C PHE A 63 -1.51 7.70 10.37
N VAL A 64 -1.92 8.96 10.58
CA VAL A 64 -2.27 9.89 9.48
C VAL A 64 -1.11 10.04 8.51
N ARG A 65 0.14 10.18 9.02
CA ARG A 65 1.32 10.25 8.15
C ARG A 65 1.52 8.96 7.35
N LYS A 66 1.31 7.80 7.97
CA LYS A 66 1.38 6.51 7.27
C LYS A 66 0.34 6.40 6.15
N ARG A 67 -0.84 6.96 6.34
CA ARG A 67 -1.87 7.02 5.30
C ARG A 67 -1.42 7.84 4.07
N GLU A 68 -0.65 8.90 4.26
CA GLU A 68 -0.06 9.64 3.12
C GLU A 68 1.00 8.79 2.39
N GLU A 69 1.81 8.01 3.11
CA GLU A 69 2.75 7.06 2.48
C GLU A 69 2.02 6.00 1.64
N HIS A 70 0.85 5.49 2.11
CA HIS A 70 0.01 4.58 1.34
C HIS A 70 -0.48 5.19 0.02
N LYS A 71 -0.90 6.47 0.03
CA LYS A 71 -1.32 7.18 -1.18
C LYS A 71 -0.17 7.33 -2.18
N LEU A 72 1.04 7.66 -1.70
CA LEU A 72 2.23 7.73 -2.55
C LEU A 72 2.51 6.38 -3.20
N LEU A 73 2.36 5.28 -2.47
CA LEU A 73 2.51 3.94 -2.99
C LEU A 73 1.50 3.62 -4.10
N VAL A 74 0.21 3.93 -3.87
CA VAL A 74 -0.85 3.76 -4.87
C VAL A 74 -0.55 4.57 -6.13
N ASN A 75 -0.18 5.85 -5.99
CA ASN A 75 0.19 6.71 -7.11
C ASN A 75 1.38 6.13 -7.90
N HIS A 76 2.38 5.60 -7.19
CA HIS A 76 3.50 4.93 -7.85
C HIS A 76 3.03 3.70 -8.64
N LEU A 77 2.21 2.83 -8.06
CA LEU A 77 1.66 1.67 -8.76
C LEU A 77 0.85 2.07 -10.00
N GLN A 78 0.06 3.16 -9.92
CA GLN A 78 -0.69 3.70 -11.05
C GLN A 78 0.22 4.19 -12.18
N SER A 79 1.39 4.75 -11.85
CA SER A 79 2.36 5.26 -12.82
C SER A 79 3.12 4.16 -13.59
N ILE A 80 3.04 2.91 -13.16
CA ILE A 80 3.69 1.79 -13.84
C ILE A 80 2.83 1.36 -15.03
N ASP A 81 3.29 1.63 -16.26
CA ASP A 81 2.57 1.23 -17.48
C ASP A 81 2.60 -0.28 -17.74
N ASP A 82 3.70 -0.95 -17.37
CA ASP A 82 3.89 -2.39 -17.53
C ASP A 82 2.98 -3.17 -16.57
N TYR A 83 1.95 -3.82 -17.14
CA TYR A 83 1.00 -4.63 -16.38
C TYR A 83 1.67 -5.76 -15.60
N GLU A 84 2.64 -6.45 -16.20
CA GLU A 84 3.31 -7.60 -15.55
C GLU A 84 4.15 -7.14 -14.36
N LYS A 85 4.87 -6.03 -14.53
CA LYS A 85 5.65 -5.43 -13.44
C LYS A 85 4.73 -4.99 -12.30
N ARG A 86 3.64 -4.26 -12.59
CA ARG A 86 2.65 -3.84 -11.59
C ARG A 86 2.04 -5.04 -10.88
N TYR A 87 1.66 -6.08 -11.61
CA TYR A 87 1.10 -7.30 -11.03
C TYR A 87 2.06 -7.98 -10.06
N LYS A 88 3.34 -8.10 -10.41
CA LYS A 88 4.37 -8.71 -9.55
C LYS A 88 4.57 -7.94 -8.26
N LEU A 89 4.62 -6.60 -8.35
CA LEU A 89 4.76 -5.74 -7.18
C LEU A 89 3.53 -5.84 -6.29
N MET A 90 2.34 -5.74 -6.86
CA MET A 90 1.10 -5.88 -6.10
C MET A 90 0.98 -7.25 -5.44
N LYS A 91 1.39 -8.34 -6.14
CA LYS A 91 1.36 -9.68 -5.55
C LYS A 91 2.27 -9.76 -4.35
N LEU A 92 3.51 -9.29 -4.44
CA LEU A 92 4.43 -9.23 -3.30
C LEU A 92 3.84 -8.44 -2.14
N GLY A 93 3.25 -7.27 -2.42
CA GLY A 93 2.62 -6.43 -1.41
C GLY A 93 1.44 -7.10 -0.72
N ILE A 94 0.51 -7.66 -1.48
CA ILE A 94 -0.69 -8.32 -0.94
C ILE A 94 -0.30 -9.57 -0.14
N ASP A 95 0.63 -10.38 -0.63
CA ASP A 95 1.11 -11.57 0.08
C ASP A 95 1.70 -11.18 1.44
N GLU A 96 2.52 -10.12 1.48
CA GLU A 96 3.13 -9.62 2.72
C GLU A 96 2.10 -9.01 3.68
N ILE A 97 1.15 -8.21 3.19
CA ILE A 97 0.06 -7.66 3.99
C ILE A 97 -0.74 -8.78 4.67
N ILE A 98 -1.10 -9.81 3.93
CA ILE A 98 -1.85 -10.96 4.47
C ILE A 98 -1.03 -11.68 5.56
N ARG A 99 0.28 -11.85 5.35
CA ARG A 99 1.19 -12.44 6.34
C ARG A 99 1.19 -11.61 7.63
N ILE A 100 1.41 -10.30 7.52
CA ILE A 100 1.46 -9.37 8.65
C ILE A 100 0.12 -9.38 9.42
N ILE A 101 -1.00 -9.24 8.74
CA ILE A 101 -2.32 -9.25 9.38
C ILE A 101 -2.56 -10.55 10.15
N ARG A 102 -2.13 -11.68 9.61
CA ARG A 102 -2.28 -12.99 10.27
C ARG A 102 -1.41 -13.09 11.51
N GLU A 103 -0.14 -12.73 11.41
CA GLU A 103 0.84 -12.79 12.50
C GLU A 103 0.51 -11.80 13.62
N GLU A 104 0.37 -10.53 13.27
CA GLU A 104 0.14 -9.47 14.26
C GLU A 104 -1.26 -9.57 14.87
N GLY A 105 -2.27 -9.89 14.07
CA GLY A 105 -3.61 -10.20 14.58
C GLY A 105 -3.64 -11.40 15.55
N GLY A 106 -2.77 -12.38 15.34
CA GLY A 106 -2.55 -13.48 16.29
C GLY A 106 -1.99 -13.01 17.62
N LYS A 107 -0.97 -12.14 17.59
CA LYS A 107 -0.36 -11.54 18.81
C LYS A 107 -1.37 -10.70 19.60
N LEU A 108 -2.13 -9.85 18.90
CA LEU A 108 -3.12 -8.97 19.54
C LEU A 108 -4.22 -9.77 20.22
N ARG A 109 -4.77 -10.80 19.56
CA ARG A 109 -5.77 -11.69 20.15
C ARG A 109 -5.20 -12.51 21.33
N GLY A 110 -3.98 -13.02 21.20
CA GLY A 110 -3.31 -13.78 22.25
C GLY A 110 -3.05 -12.96 23.51
N ASN A 111 -2.99 -11.63 23.41
CA ASN A 111 -2.81 -10.70 24.53
C ASN A 111 -4.11 -9.97 24.91
N ASN A 112 -5.25 -10.35 24.38
CA ASN A 112 -6.56 -9.74 24.63
C ASN A 112 -6.59 -8.22 24.40
N ILE A 113 -5.86 -7.72 23.39
CA ILE A 113 -5.88 -6.31 23.03
C ILE A 113 -7.17 -6.06 22.25
N THR A 114 -8.01 -5.18 22.78
CA THR A 114 -9.29 -4.74 22.18
C THR A 114 -9.36 -3.22 22.22
N SER A 115 -10.33 -2.65 21.52
CA SER A 115 -10.57 -1.19 21.56
C SER A 115 -11.01 -0.68 22.95
N GLU A 116 -11.56 -1.56 23.78
CA GLU A 116 -11.98 -1.25 25.15
C GLU A 116 -10.83 -1.37 26.17
N SER A 117 -9.73 -2.04 25.76
CA SER A 117 -8.54 -2.13 26.60
C SER A 117 -7.76 -0.81 26.60
N GLU A 118 -6.97 -0.58 27.65
CA GLU A 118 -5.99 0.51 27.62
C GLU A 118 -5.05 0.34 26.42
N PHE A 119 -4.58 1.48 25.87
CA PHE A 119 -3.56 1.46 24.82
C PHE A 119 -2.34 0.65 25.27
N PRO A 120 -1.81 -0.24 24.42
CA PRO A 120 -0.71 -1.12 24.82
C PRO A 120 0.49 -0.35 25.36
N LYS A 121 1.13 -0.89 26.41
CA LYS A 121 2.35 -0.30 27.02
C LYS A 121 3.62 -1.02 26.60
N LEU A 122 3.48 -2.28 26.16
CA LEU A 122 4.61 -3.06 25.66
C LEU A 122 4.89 -2.68 24.21
N GLN A 123 6.12 -2.34 23.90
CA GLN A 123 6.54 -1.91 22.55
C GLN A 123 6.15 -2.92 21.48
N GLU A 124 6.28 -4.21 21.77
CA GLU A 124 5.88 -5.27 20.84
C GLU A 124 4.39 -5.22 20.49
N LEU A 125 3.52 -4.96 21.47
CA LEU A 125 2.08 -4.88 21.24
C LEU A 125 1.66 -3.56 20.57
N ILE A 126 2.38 -2.45 20.86
CA ILE A 126 2.22 -1.19 20.13
C ILE A 126 2.55 -1.41 18.65
N ASN A 127 3.68 -2.07 18.37
CA ASN A 127 4.11 -2.37 17.01
C ASN A 127 3.12 -3.32 16.31
N ALA A 128 2.64 -4.34 17.01
CA ALA A 128 1.66 -5.28 16.47
C ALA A 128 0.36 -4.57 16.09
N LEU A 129 -0.16 -3.69 16.95
CA LEU A 129 -1.35 -2.88 16.68
C LEU A 129 -1.13 -1.94 15.50
N ALA A 130 0.00 -1.25 15.46
CA ALA A 130 0.38 -0.36 14.38
C ALA A 130 0.40 -1.09 13.03
N LEU A 131 1.18 -2.18 12.95
CA LEU A 131 1.30 -3.00 11.75
C LEU A 131 -0.05 -3.53 11.28
N PHE A 132 -0.88 -3.97 12.21
CA PHE A 132 -2.19 -4.52 11.89
C PHE A 132 -3.13 -3.46 11.28
N LEU A 133 -3.27 -2.29 11.92
CA LEU A 133 -4.14 -1.21 11.46
C LEU A 133 -3.64 -0.61 10.13
N GLU A 134 -2.34 -0.32 10.03
CA GLU A 134 -1.73 0.25 8.83
C GLU A 134 -1.88 -0.68 7.62
N ASN A 135 -1.59 -1.98 7.79
CA ASN A 135 -1.70 -2.95 6.70
C ASN A 135 -3.15 -3.25 6.31
N THR A 136 -4.10 -3.19 7.25
CA THR A 136 -5.53 -3.30 6.91
C THR A 136 -5.98 -2.13 6.03
N CYS A 137 -5.54 -0.91 6.32
CA CYS A 137 -5.83 0.25 5.48
C CYS A 137 -5.09 0.18 4.14
N LEU A 138 -3.83 -0.26 4.11
CA LEU A 138 -3.08 -0.43 2.87
C LEU A 138 -3.74 -1.47 1.95
N PHE A 139 -4.21 -2.57 2.51
CA PHE A 139 -5.00 -3.55 1.76
C PHE A 139 -6.23 -2.90 1.12
N GLY A 140 -6.93 -2.05 1.86
CA GLY A 140 -8.08 -1.29 1.36
C GLY A 140 -7.73 -0.42 0.16
N GLU A 141 -6.64 0.33 0.25
CA GLU A 141 -6.16 1.14 -0.88
C GLU A 141 -5.87 0.29 -2.12
N LEU A 142 -5.17 -0.84 -1.95
CA LEU A 142 -4.83 -1.70 -3.08
C LEU A 142 -6.06 -2.33 -3.72
N VAL A 143 -7.02 -2.82 -2.93
CA VAL A 143 -8.24 -3.46 -3.45
C VAL A 143 -9.15 -2.46 -4.15
N LEU A 144 -9.33 -1.27 -3.58
CA LEU A 144 -10.22 -0.25 -4.13
C LEU A 144 -9.64 0.39 -5.40
N HIS A 145 -8.34 0.68 -5.43
CA HIS A 145 -7.69 1.27 -6.60
C HIS A 145 -7.38 0.28 -7.72
N PHE A 146 -7.19 -1.00 -7.41
CA PHE A 146 -6.84 -2.05 -8.38
C PHE A 146 -7.70 -3.30 -8.21
N PRO A 147 -9.05 -3.21 -8.26
CA PRO A 147 -9.93 -4.32 -7.91
C PRO A 147 -9.66 -5.57 -8.74
N ASP A 148 -9.60 -5.47 -10.06
CA ASP A 148 -9.43 -6.63 -10.94
C ASP A 148 -8.11 -7.36 -10.72
N MET A 149 -7.03 -6.61 -10.46
CA MET A 149 -5.70 -7.17 -10.20
C MET A 149 -5.63 -7.80 -8.82
N SER A 150 -6.16 -7.12 -7.80
CA SER A 150 -6.24 -7.62 -6.43
C SER A 150 -7.03 -8.91 -6.33
N TYR A 151 -8.22 -8.98 -6.93
CA TYR A 151 -9.01 -10.22 -6.94
C TYR A 151 -8.32 -11.38 -7.67
N ARG A 152 -7.59 -11.08 -8.76
CA ARG A 152 -6.80 -12.10 -9.45
C ARG A 152 -5.69 -12.68 -8.57
N ILE A 153 -5.01 -11.84 -7.78
CA ILE A 153 -3.98 -12.26 -6.82
C ILE A 153 -4.62 -13.06 -5.67
N LEU A 154 -5.69 -12.54 -5.10
CA LEU A 154 -6.37 -13.10 -3.93
C LEU A 154 -7.02 -14.47 -4.19
N LYS A 155 -7.32 -14.82 -5.45
CA LYS A 155 -7.81 -16.17 -5.82
C LYS A 155 -6.88 -17.30 -5.38
N SER A 156 -5.58 -17.02 -5.19
CA SER A 156 -4.60 -18.00 -4.74
C SER A 156 -4.56 -18.20 -3.21
N VAL A 157 -5.29 -17.37 -2.44
CA VAL A 157 -5.31 -17.41 -0.97
C VAL A 157 -6.71 -17.81 -0.51
N SER A 158 -6.89 -19.04 -0.02
CA SER A 158 -8.20 -19.60 0.22
C SER A 158 -9.04 -18.90 1.30
N ASP A 159 -8.39 -18.40 2.34
CA ASP A 159 -9.02 -17.82 3.55
C ASP A 159 -8.97 -16.28 3.62
N TRP A 160 -8.49 -15.63 2.57
CA TRP A 160 -8.23 -14.18 2.58
C TRP A 160 -9.47 -13.36 2.96
N ARG A 161 -10.65 -13.74 2.46
CA ARG A 161 -11.91 -12.98 2.70
C ARG A 161 -12.28 -13.00 4.17
N SER A 162 -12.27 -14.19 4.79
CA SER A 162 -12.55 -14.35 6.22
C SER A 162 -11.53 -13.59 7.07
N LEU A 163 -10.24 -13.71 6.74
CA LEU A 163 -9.16 -13.00 7.42
C LEU A 163 -9.37 -11.49 7.35
N MET A 164 -9.63 -10.95 6.16
CA MET A 164 -9.81 -9.51 5.96
C MET A 164 -11.10 -8.98 6.56
N THR A 165 -12.19 -9.75 6.57
CA THR A 165 -13.43 -9.38 7.27
C THR A 165 -13.20 -9.27 8.78
N GLN A 166 -12.45 -10.21 9.38
CA GLN A 166 -12.05 -10.12 10.78
C GLN A 166 -11.15 -8.90 11.04
N ALA A 167 -10.17 -8.65 10.16
CA ALA A 167 -9.29 -7.50 10.27
C ALA A 167 -10.05 -6.18 10.19
N LEU A 168 -11.01 -6.06 9.29
CA LEU A 168 -11.90 -4.90 9.16
C LEU A 168 -12.70 -4.64 10.43
N ASN A 169 -13.35 -5.68 10.96
CA ASN A 169 -14.18 -5.55 12.16
C ASN A 169 -13.33 -5.15 13.38
N TYR A 170 -12.13 -5.74 13.49
CA TYR A 170 -11.19 -5.37 14.54
C TYR A 170 -10.70 -3.92 14.38
N SER A 171 -10.30 -3.52 13.17
CA SER A 171 -9.79 -2.16 12.92
C SER A 171 -10.83 -1.08 13.14
N LYS A 172 -12.10 -1.32 12.75
CA LYS A 172 -13.20 -0.36 12.97
C LYS A 172 -13.47 -0.07 14.44
N ALA A 173 -13.11 -0.98 15.33
CA ALA A 173 -13.27 -0.78 16.76
C ALA A 173 -12.25 0.23 17.34
N PHE A 174 -11.19 0.57 16.61
CA PHE A 174 -10.17 1.57 17.01
C PHE A 174 -10.40 2.92 16.33
N ASP A 175 -11.65 3.38 16.30
CA ASP A 175 -12.05 4.66 15.68
C ASP A 175 -11.36 5.88 16.31
N GLN A 176 -10.99 5.81 17.60
CA GLN A 176 -10.21 6.84 18.27
C GLN A 176 -8.78 7.02 17.74
N ILE A 177 -8.24 6.00 17.04
CA ILE A 177 -6.92 6.04 16.42
C ILE A 177 -7.03 6.43 14.94
N LEU A 178 -8.05 5.91 14.26
CA LEU A 178 -8.27 6.11 12.85
C LEU A 178 -8.82 7.53 12.57
N ASP A 179 -8.33 8.15 11.52
CA ASP A 179 -8.94 9.38 11.00
C ASP A 179 -10.21 9.07 10.17
N ASP A 180 -11.08 10.06 9.99
CA ASP A 180 -12.36 9.93 9.27
C ASP A 180 -12.19 9.30 7.88
N LYS A 181 -11.12 9.66 7.16
CA LYS A 181 -10.82 9.12 5.83
C LYS A 181 -10.46 7.63 5.88
N SER A 182 -9.81 7.20 6.94
CA SER A 182 -9.50 5.77 7.13
C SER A 182 -10.74 4.98 7.51
N VAL A 183 -11.62 5.54 8.32
CA VAL A 183 -12.93 4.93 8.63
C VAL A 183 -13.77 4.79 7.35
N GLU A 184 -13.82 5.83 6.52
CA GLU A 184 -14.49 5.80 5.21
C GLU A 184 -13.90 4.74 4.30
N LEU A 185 -12.56 4.69 4.17
CA LEU A 185 -11.85 3.68 3.38
C LEU A 185 -12.23 2.26 3.81
N LEU A 186 -12.22 1.98 5.12
CA LEU A 186 -12.59 0.66 5.64
C LEU A 186 -14.07 0.35 5.42
N GLY A 187 -14.93 1.36 5.40
CA GLY A 187 -16.34 1.25 5.02
C GLY A 187 -16.51 0.81 3.54
N LEU A 188 -15.80 1.49 2.64
CA LEU A 188 -15.78 1.16 1.22
C LEU A 188 -15.19 -0.24 0.98
N LEU A 189 -14.06 -0.55 1.62
CA LEU A 189 -13.45 -1.88 1.52
C LEU A 189 -14.40 -2.98 1.97
N ASN A 190 -15.14 -2.77 3.06
CA ASN A 190 -16.12 -3.75 3.53
C ASN A 190 -17.19 -4.05 2.48
N GLN A 191 -17.70 -3.02 1.80
CA GLN A 191 -18.66 -3.17 0.71
C GLN A 191 -18.04 -3.81 -0.54
N GLU A 192 -16.76 -3.54 -0.82
CA GLU A 192 -16.06 -4.12 -1.97
C GLU A 192 -15.85 -5.63 -1.81
N ILE A 193 -15.41 -6.10 -0.62
CA ILE A 193 -15.07 -7.51 -0.41
C ILE A 193 -16.23 -8.38 0.07
N ASN A 194 -17.24 -7.79 0.72
CA ASN A 194 -18.41 -8.50 1.28
C ASN A 194 -19.69 -8.10 0.53
N GLU A 195 -20.11 -8.94 -0.40
CA GLU A 195 -21.31 -8.67 -1.21
C GLU A 195 -22.56 -8.49 -0.36
N ASP A 196 -22.69 -9.23 0.76
CA ASP A 196 -23.81 -9.14 1.69
C ASP A 196 -23.89 -7.81 2.44
N GLN A 197 -22.77 -7.08 2.51
CA GLN A 197 -22.67 -5.77 3.16
C GLN A 197 -22.76 -4.61 2.16
N ARG A 198 -22.93 -4.95 0.89
CA ARG A 198 -22.99 -3.95 -0.19
C ARG A 198 -24.37 -3.27 -0.22
N THR A 199 -24.37 -1.96 -0.15
CA THR A 199 -25.60 -1.18 -0.39
C THR A 199 -25.97 -1.20 -1.87
N ALA A 200 -27.25 -1.01 -2.20
CA ALA A 200 -27.72 -1.00 -3.61
C ALA A 200 -27.07 0.13 -4.44
N GLU A 201 -26.64 1.19 -3.76
CA GLU A 201 -26.04 2.39 -4.39
C GLU A 201 -24.50 2.34 -4.39
N TYR A 202 -23.91 1.24 -3.87
CA TYR A 202 -22.45 1.16 -3.78
C TYR A 202 -21.80 1.16 -5.17
N VAL A 203 -20.94 2.14 -5.37
CA VAL A 203 -20.01 2.21 -6.50
C VAL A 203 -18.61 2.45 -5.94
N ASN A 204 -17.63 1.68 -6.39
CA ASN A 204 -16.25 1.93 -6.00
C ASN A 204 -15.77 3.25 -6.62
N PRO A 205 -15.49 4.31 -5.81
CA PRO A 205 -15.17 5.64 -6.32
C PRO A 205 -13.83 5.72 -7.08
N TYR A 206 -12.97 4.72 -6.91
CA TYR A 206 -11.65 4.67 -7.55
C TYR A 206 -11.64 3.89 -8.87
N ARG A 207 -12.72 3.18 -9.21
CA ARG A 207 -12.78 2.33 -10.40
C ARG A 207 -12.73 3.13 -11.70
N ASP A 208 -13.41 4.28 -11.76
CA ASP A 208 -13.49 5.11 -12.95
C ASP A 208 -12.24 5.96 -13.19
N ALA A 209 -11.49 6.28 -12.14
CA ALA A 209 -10.24 7.02 -12.23
C ALA A 209 -9.16 6.28 -13.05
N VAL A 210 -9.18 4.95 -13.02
CA VAL A 210 -8.25 4.10 -13.79
C VAL A 210 -8.68 3.96 -15.27
N GLN A 211 -9.97 4.02 -15.54
CA GLN A 211 -10.50 3.94 -16.93
C GLN A 211 -10.41 5.28 -17.69
N SER A 212 -10.41 6.40 -16.98
CA SER A 212 -10.31 7.75 -17.57
C SER A 212 -8.88 8.20 -17.84
N ALA A 213 -7.87 7.51 -17.35
CA ALA A 213 -6.49 7.76 -17.75
C ALA A 213 -6.33 7.35 -19.24
N PRO A 214 -5.96 8.28 -20.16
CA PRO A 214 -5.86 7.97 -21.57
C PRO A 214 -4.82 6.89 -21.79
N SER A 215 -5.27 5.68 -22.16
CA SER A 215 -4.37 4.59 -22.49
C SER A 215 -3.48 5.07 -23.64
N GLY A 216 -2.15 5.02 -23.46
CA GLY A 216 -1.18 5.47 -24.47
C GLY A 216 -1.34 4.81 -25.86
N LYS A 217 -2.26 3.86 -26.02
CA LYS A 217 -2.61 3.20 -27.28
C LYS A 217 -3.46 4.06 -28.22
N GLU A 218 -4.19 5.07 -27.72
CA GLU A 218 -4.95 5.96 -28.63
C GLU A 218 -4.06 6.99 -29.34
N LYS A 219 -2.93 7.40 -28.73
CA LYS A 219 -1.97 8.31 -29.39
C LYS A 219 -1.22 7.67 -30.56
N LEU A 220 -1.12 6.35 -30.62
CA LEU A 220 -0.49 5.63 -31.74
C LEU A 220 -1.41 5.41 -32.93
N LYS A 221 -2.74 5.38 -32.76
CA LYS A 221 -3.69 5.22 -33.87
C LYS A 221 -3.93 6.51 -34.68
N GLN A 222 -3.64 7.68 -34.13
CA GLN A 222 -3.77 8.93 -34.88
C GLN A 222 -2.59 9.25 -35.82
N LYS A 223 -1.43 8.60 -35.63
CA LYS A 223 -0.24 8.84 -36.47
C LYS A 223 -0.15 8.00 -37.74
N SER A 224 -1.04 7.05 -37.97
CA SER A 224 -0.94 6.10 -39.10
C SER A 224 -1.87 6.38 -40.30
N LYS A 225 -2.53 7.55 -40.38
CA LYS A 225 -3.16 7.99 -41.61
C LYS A 225 -2.16 8.80 -42.44
N LEU A 226 -1.17 8.12 -43.00
CA LEU A 226 -0.36 8.64 -44.08
C LEU A 226 -1.30 8.96 -45.26
N LYS A 227 -1.30 10.23 -45.67
CA LYS A 227 -1.98 10.66 -46.87
C LYS A 227 -1.39 9.87 -48.04
N LYS A 228 -2.26 9.17 -48.80
CA LYS A 228 -1.89 8.57 -50.10
C LYS A 228 -1.33 9.68 -50.96
N GLY A 229 -0.07 9.53 -51.41
CA GLY A 229 0.53 10.43 -52.39
C GLY A 229 -0.21 10.37 -53.74
N PRO A 230 -0.02 11.38 -54.58
CA PRO A 230 -0.69 11.45 -55.88
C PRO A 230 -0.30 10.26 -56.77
N THR A 231 -1.31 9.62 -57.38
CA THR A 231 -1.13 8.51 -58.31
C THR A 231 -0.59 9.07 -59.62
N MET A 232 0.61 8.63 -60.03
CA MET A 232 1.14 8.94 -61.37
C MET A 232 0.36 8.17 -62.42
N THR A 233 -0.38 8.87 -63.25
CA THR A 233 -0.96 8.32 -64.48
C THR A 233 0.14 8.23 -65.54
N MET A 234 0.40 7.01 -66.06
CA MET A 234 1.26 6.84 -67.22
C MET A 234 0.60 7.38 -68.48
N PRO A 235 1.34 8.07 -69.36
CA PRO A 235 0.80 8.48 -70.64
C PRO A 235 0.57 7.26 -71.54
N LYS A 236 -0.61 7.20 -72.19
CA LYS A 236 -0.89 6.22 -73.25
C LYS A 236 -0.05 6.57 -74.46
N THR A 237 0.82 5.62 -74.86
CA THR A 237 1.46 5.66 -76.18
C THR A 237 0.44 5.14 -77.24
N GLU A 238 0.01 5.99 -78.12
CA GLU A 238 -0.74 5.56 -79.33
C GLU A 238 0.26 5.16 -80.40
N LEU A 239 0.03 3.98 -80.98
CA LEU A 239 0.53 3.54 -82.28
C LEU A 239 -0.59 3.58 -83.31
#